data_6cf91e0f07706fb297eafe9a4da3e397
#
_entry.id   6cf91e0f07706fb297eafe9a4da3e397
#
_cell.length_a   1.000
_cell.length_b   1.000
_cell.length_c   1.000
_cell.angle_alpha   90.00
_cell.angle_beta   90.00
_cell.angle_gamma   90.00
#
_symmetry.space_group_name_H-M   'P 1'
#
loop_
_entity.id
_entity.type
_entity.pdbx_description
1 polymer ?
#
loop_
_entity_poly.entity_id
_entity_poly.type
_entity_poly.pdbx_seq_one_letter_code
_entity_poly.pdbx_strand_id
1 'polypeptide(L)'
;MSLIGIPLLVIPFAIYNMVEFLTTGASPGAMWVHPLTALQMMSGATWNLTVGELLLAFSLLILFVELVKAARITSRSLVDHLLSTLLFIAMLVEFLLIKQAATATFFLLLVISFVDAIGGYTITMRAATRNVLVDQVNTVDRI
;
A
#
# COMPACT_ATOMS: atom_id res chain seq x y z
N MET A 1 -9.02 7.96 -19.34
CA MET A 1 -7.69 7.61 -18.81
C MET A 1 -7.87 6.52 -17.77
N SER A 2 -7.37 5.35 -18.04
CA SER A 2 -7.50 4.21 -17.12
C SER A 2 -6.42 4.36 -16.05
N LEU A 3 -6.83 4.57 -14.80
CA LEU A 3 -5.99 4.53 -13.59
C LEU A 3 -5.38 3.14 -13.31
N ILE A 4 -5.42 2.25 -14.29
CA ILE A 4 -5.14 0.81 -14.18
C ILE A 4 -3.63 0.50 -14.10
N GLY A 5 -2.76 1.47 -14.29
CA GLY A 5 -1.31 1.25 -14.32
C GLY A 5 -0.53 1.96 -13.21
N ILE A 6 -1.19 2.67 -12.29
CA ILE A 6 -0.51 3.40 -11.22
C ILE A 6 -0.83 2.70 -9.89
N PRO A 7 0.18 2.35 -9.07
CA PRO A 7 -0.07 1.81 -7.75
C PRO A 7 -0.81 2.84 -6.90
N LEU A 8 -1.97 2.47 -6.38
CA LEU A 8 -2.81 3.39 -5.60
C LEU A 8 -2.14 3.82 -4.28
N LEU A 9 -1.19 3.03 -3.78
CA LEU A 9 -0.39 3.36 -2.61
C LEU A 9 0.53 4.60 -2.79
N VAL A 10 0.71 5.08 -4.03
CA VAL A 10 1.31 6.40 -4.28
C VAL A 10 0.51 7.51 -3.57
N ILE A 11 -0.80 7.35 -3.41
CA ILE A 11 -1.66 8.36 -2.79
C ILE A 11 -1.29 8.59 -1.32
N PRO A 12 -1.33 7.59 -0.43
CA PRO A 12 -0.94 7.80 0.97
C PRO A 12 0.54 8.16 1.12
N PHE A 13 1.42 7.68 0.26
CA PHE A 13 2.82 8.07 0.21
C PHE A 13 2.98 9.57 -0.11
N ALA A 14 2.27 10.08 -1.12
CA ALA A 14 2.27 11.50 -1.46
C ALA A 14 1.66 12.36 -0.35
N ILE A 15 0.58 11.90 0.28
CA ILE A 15 -0.04 12.59 1.42
C ILE A 15 0.95 12.70 2.58
N TYR A 16 1.65 11.60 2.92
CA TYR A 16 2.67 11.62 3.97
C TYR A 16 3.72 12.68 3.69
N ASN A 17 4.34 12.63 2.51
CA ASN A 17 5.39 13.56 2.14
C ASN A 17 4.90 15.00 2.10
N MET A 18 3.74 15.25 1.52
CA MET A 18 3.16 16.59 1.45
C MET A 18 2.94 17.18 2.86
N VAL A 19 2.38 16.40 3.78
CA VAL A 19 2.14 16.86 5.15
C VAL A 19 3.45 17.07 5.89
N GLU A 20 4.38 16.10 5.83
CA GLU A 20 5.65 16.17 6.57
C GLU A 20 6.53 17.34 6.10
N PHE A 21 6.62 17.57 4.78
CA PHE A 21 7.43 18.66 4.22
C PHE A 21 6.76 20.05 4.34
N LEU A 22 5.43 20.12 4.37
CA LEU A 22 4.72 21.37 4.60
C LEU A 22 4.73 21.80 6.07
N THR A 23 4.86 20.86 7.00
CA THR A 23 4.92 21.14 8.44
C THR A 23 6.37 21.33 8.95
N THR A 24 7.30 21.65 8.05
CA THR A 24 8.71 21.92 8.36
C THR A 24 8.87 23.08 9.34
N GLY A 25 9.02 22.78 10.57
CA GLY A 25 9.14 23.69 11.72
C GLY A 25 8.81 22.97 13.00
N ALA A 26 8.07 21.88 12.90
CA ALA A 26 7.83 20.92 13.96
C ALA A 26 8.91 19.82 13.95
N SER A 27 9.03 19.10 15.05
CA SER A 27 9.87 17.88 15.07
C SER A 27 9.37 16.87 14.06
N PRO A 28 10.24 16.14 13.33
CA PRO A 28 9.83 15.10 12.41
C PRO A 28 8.83 14.12 13.07
N GLY A 29 7.72 13.87 12.40
CA GLY A 29 6.70 12.96 12.90
C GLY A 29 5.71 13.54 13.91
N ALA A 30 5.87 14.77 14.36
CA ALA A 30 4.99 15.38 15.38
C ALA A 30 3.52 15.41 14.95
N MET A 31 3.26 15.67 13.66
CA MET A 31 1.91 15.71 13.12
C MET A 31 1.21 14.35 13.14
N TRP A 32 1.97 13.27 12.95
CA TRP A 32 1.42 11.91 12.88
C TRP A 32 0.96 11.35 14.24
N VAL A 33 1.52 11.84 15.33
CA VAL A 33 1.10 11.47 16.70
C VAL A 33 0.06 12.44 17.26
N HIS A 34 -0.32 13.49 16.52
CA HIS A 34 -1.32 14.46 16.97
C HIS A 34 -2.70 13.80 17.05
N PRO A 35 -3.37 13.84 18.22
CA PRO A 35 -4.70 13.28 18.36
C PRO A 35 -5.74 14.14 17.62
N LEU A 36 -6.55 13.50 16.78
CA LEU A 36 -7.67 14.11 16.10
C LEU A 36 -8.91 14.13 16.98
N THR A 37 -9.15 13.04 17.68
CA THR A 37 -10.31 12.87 18.55
C THR A 37 -10.03 11.83 19.63
N ALA A 38 -10.69 11.99 20.77
CA ALA A 38 -10.65 11.03 21.87
C ALA A 38 -11.99 10.30 21.96
N LEU A 39 -11.98 8.99 21.86
CA LEU A 39 -13.15 8.13 21.92
C LEU A 39 -13.15 7.37 23.25
N GLN A 40 -14.21 7.52 24.04
CA GLN A 40 -14.37 6.77 25.25
C GLN A 40 -14.97 5.40 24.93
N MET A 41 -14.22 4.35 25.25
CA MET A 41 -14.63 2.98 25.01
C MET A 41 -15.58 2.48 26.12
N MET A 42 -16.39 1.50 25.81
CA MET A 42 -17.29 0.87 26.79
C MET A 42 -16.54 0.22 27.97
N SER A 43 -15.26 -0.09 27.77
CA SER A 43 -14.34 -0.59 28.82
C SER A 43 -13.92 0.48 29.84
N GLY A 44 -14.30 1.75 29.62
CA GLY A 44 -13.84 2.89 30.42
C GLY A 44 -12.48 3.48 29.98
N ALA A 45 -11.80 2.85 29.00
CA ALA A 45 -10.56 3.36 28.45
C ALA A 45 -10.83 4.48 27.43
N THR A 46 -9.94 5.45 27.34
CA THR A 46 -9.98 6.50 26.30
C THR A 46 -8.98 6.15 25.20
N TRP A 47 -9.48 6.02 23.96
CA TRP A 47 -8.65 5.85 22.78
C TRP A 47 -8.54 7.16 22.01
N ASN A 48 -7.31 7.58 21.78
CA ASN A 48 -6.99 8.78 21.01
C ASN A 48 -6.67 8.36 19.56
N LEU A 49 -7.53 8.70 18.62
CA LEU A 49 -7.27 8.49 17.20
C LEU A 49 -6.31 9.56 16.70
N THR A 50 -5.17 9.14 16.17
CA THR A 50 -4.14 10.05 15.64
C THR A 50 -4.22 10.21 14.13
N VAL A 51 -3.59 11.28 13.61
CA VAL A 51 -3.48 11.52 12.15
C VAL A 51 -2.76 10.35 11.46
N GLY A 52 -1.70 9.82 12.08
CA GLY A 52 -0.96 8.68 11.55
C GLY A 52 -1.79 7.40 11.46
N GLU A 53 -2.58 7.09 12.49
CA GLU A 53 -3.48 5.93 12.47
C GLU A 53 -4.55 6.05 11.38
N LEU A 54 -5.08 7.25 11.17
CA LEU A 54 -6.05 7.49 10.10
C LEU A 54 -5.43 7.28 8.71
N LEU A 55 -4.22 7.79 8.48
CA LEU A 55 -3.50 7.57 7.23
C LEU A 55 -3.20 6.09 7.00
N LEU A 56 -2.78 5.35 8.03
CA LEU A 56 -2.51 3.92 7.96
C LEU A 56 -3.78 3.11 7.68
N ALA A 57 -4.88 3.42 8.35
CA ALA A 57 -6.17 2.78 8.08
C ALA A 57 -6.62 3.00 6.64
N PHE A 58 -6.50 4.22 6.13
CA PHE A 58 -6.76 4.54 4.73
C PHE A 58 -5.85 3.76 3.78
N SER A 59 -4.56 3.65 4.10
CA SER A 59 -3.58 2.89 3.30
C SER A 59 -3.90 1.40 3.24
N LEU A 60 -4.40 0.83 4.34
CA LEU A 60 -4.86 -0.57 4.38
C LEU A 60 -6.08 -0.82 3.50
N LEU A 61 -7.02 0.14 3.44
CA LEU A 61 -8.16 0.04 2.53
C LEU A 61 -7.70 0.11 1.06
N ILE A 62 -6.75 0.98 0.76
CA ILE A 62 -6.13 1.05 -0.57
C ILE A 62 -5.41 -0.26 -0.91
N LEU A 63 -4.62 -0.82 0.01
CA LEU A 63 -3.97 -2.12 -0.17
C LEU A 63 -5.00 -3.21 -0.51
N PHE A 64 -6.11 -3.26 0.22
CA PHE A 64 -7.17 -4.22 -0.08
C PHE A 64 -7.69 -4.08 -1.51
N VAL A 65 -7.98 -2.87 -1.96
CA VAL A 65 -8.42 -2.59 -3.34
C VAL A 65 -7.34 -3.02 -4.36
N GLU A 66 -6.07 -2.76 -4.07
CA GLU A 66 -4.94 -3.14 -4.92
C GLU A 66 -4.82 -4.66 -5.06
N LEU A 67 -4.92 -5.40 -3.96
CA LEU A 67 -4.90 -6.87 -3.97
C LEU A 67 -6.10 -7.48 -4.72
N VAL A 68 -7.29 -6.90 -4.56
CA VAL A 68 -8.48 -7.31 -5.34
C VAL A 68 -8.29 -7.03 -6.83
N LYS A 69 -7.68 -5.90 -7.17
CA LYS A 69 -7.34 -5.55 -8.56
C LYS A 69 -6.32 -6.53 -9.16
N ALA A 70 -5.30 -6.92 -8.37
CA ALA A 70 -4.30 -7.91 -8.77
C ALA A 70 -4.88 -9.32 -9.01
N ALA A 71 -5.97 -9.68 -8.35
CA ALA A 71 -6.68 -10.94 -8.55
C ALA A 71 -7.44 -11.01 -9.89
N ARG A 72 -7.68 -9.87 -10.54
CA ARG A 72 -8.29 -9.79 -11.87
C ARG A 72 -7.21 -9.87 -12.93
N ILE A 73 -7.18 -10.99 -13.65
CA ILE A 73 -6.13 -11.29 -14.62
C ILE A 73 -6.28 -10.42 -15.87
N THR A 74 -5.29 -9.56 -16.12
CA THR A 74 -5.08 -8.87 -17.39
C THR A 74 -3.60 -8.86 -17.72
N SER A 75 -3.24 -8.80 -19.00
CA SER A 75 -1.86 -8.75 -19.49
C SER A 75 -1.02 -7.56 -18.97
N ARG A 76 -1.66 -6.60 -18.30
CA ARG A 76 -1.03 -5.41 -17.69
C ARG A 76 -0.52 -5.64 -16.27
N SER A 77 -0.81 -6.78 -15.67
CA SER A 77 -0.48 -7.03 -14.26
C SER A 77 1.02 -7.02 -13.95
N LEU A 78 1.89 -7.37 -14.91
CA LEU A 78 3.34 -7.30 -14.75
C LEU A 78 3.85 -5.86 -14.58
N VAL A 79 3.31 -4.92 -15.34
CA VAL A 79 3.69 -3.50 -15.25
C VAL A 79 3.23 -2.91 -13.92
N ASP A 80 2.01 -3.26 -13.48
CA ASP A 80 1.47 -2.82 -12.19
C ASP A 80 2.37 -3.30 -11.04
N HIS A 81 2.84 -4.55 -11.08
CA HIS A 81 3.75 -5.09 -10.05
C HIS A 81 5.15 -4.48 -10.07
N LEU A 82 5.68 -4.19 -11.26
CA LEU A 82 6.93 -3.45 -11.37
C LEU A 82 6.82 -2.07 -10.74
N LEU A 83 5.71 -1.38 -10.96
CA LEU A 83 5.47 -0.05 -10.38
C LEU A 83 5.29 -0.10 -8.86
N SER A 84 4.56 -1.09 -8.32
CA SER A 84 4.46 -1.31 -6.86
C SER A 84 5.82 -1.63 -6.24
N THR A 85 6.65 -2.41 -6.92
CA THR A 85 8.01 -2.71 -6.46
C THR A 85 8.90 -1.47 -6.49
N LEU A 86 8.81 -0.66 -7.54
CA LEU A 86 9.54 0.61 -7.62
C LEU A 86 9.11 1.59 -6.55
N LEU A 87 7.81 1.66 -6.26
CA LEU A 87 7.28 2.47 -5.17
C LEU A 87 7.85 2.03 -3.82
N PHE A 88 7.85 0.72 -3.55
CA PHE A 88 8.44 0.17 -2.33
C PHE A 88 9.94 0.53 -2.21
N ILE A 89 10.70 0.38 -3.29
CA ILE A 89 12.13 0.75 -3.30
C ILE A 89 12.31 2.24 -3.04
N ALA A 90 11.51 3.10 -3.66
CA ALA A 90 11.57 4.55 -3.44
C ALA A 90 11.27 4.91 -1.99
N MET A 91 10.24 4.31 -1.39
CA MET A 91 9.90 4.48 0.02
C MET A 91 11.01 3.96 0.95
N LEU A 92 11.63 2.82 0.62
CA LEU A 92 12.74 2.27 1.41
C LEU A 92 13.94 3.20 1.38
N VAL A 93 14.31 3.72 0.21
CA VAL A 93 15.41 4.68 0.06
C VAL A 93 15.12 5.96 0.84
N GLU A 94 13.91 6.47 0.76
CA GLU A 94 13.48 7.64 1.51
C GLU A 94 13.54 7.40 3.03
N PHE A 95 13.05 6.27 3.50
CA PHE A 95 13.11 5.89 4.92
C PHE A 95 14.54 5.86 5.46
N LEU A 96 15.49 5.37 4.66
CA LEU A 96 16.90 5.23 5.06
C LEU A 96 17.68 6.54 4.95
N LEU A 97 17.33 7.42 4.03
CA LEU A 97 18.14 8.61 3.71
C LEU A 97 17.53 9.92 4.21
N ILE A 98 16.22 9.98 4.37
CA ILE A 98 15.49 11.22 4.70
C ILE A 98 15.07 11.20 6.18
N LYS A 99 15.58 12.16 6.94
CA LYS A 99 15.31 12.28 8.39
C LYS A 99 13.82 12.42 8.70
N GLN A 100 13.07 13.11 7.88
CA GLN A 100 11.62 13.32 8.01
C GLN A 100 10.82 12.02 7.83
N ALA A 101 11.34 11.07 7.09
CA ALA A 101 10.71 9.76 6.91
C ALA A 101 11.00 8.76 8.04
N ALA A 102 11.90 9.08 8.97
CA ALA A 102 12.28 8.21 10.08
C ALA A 102 11.20 8.23 11.19
N THR A 103 9.98 7.85 10.87
CA THR A 103 8.82 7.82 11.77
C THR A 103 8.16 6.45 11.78
N ALA A 104 7.46 6.12 12.88
CA ALA A 104 6.70 4.87 12.97
C ALA A 104 5.59 4.79 11.90
N THR A 105 4.93 5.91 11.61
CA THR A 105 3.90 5.99 10.57
C THR A 105 4.47 5.66 9.20
N PHE A 106 5.62 6.24 8.83
CA PHE A 106 6.26 5.94 7.56
C PHE A 106 6.76 4.50 7.48
N PHE A 107 7.32 3.97 8.56
CA PHE A 107 7.74 2.57 8.62
C PHE A 107 6.56 1.61 8.37
N LEU A 108 5.40 1.86 8.99
CA LEU A 108 4.21 1.03 8.75
C LEU A 108 3.67 1.19 7.32
N LEU A 109 3.75 2.39 6.75
CA LEU A 109 3.42 2.64 5.34
C LEU A 109 4.35 1.84 4.41
N LEU A 110 5.64 1.80 4.72
CA LEU A 110 6.63 1.00 4.00
C LEU A 110 6.31 -0.50 4.09
N VAL A 111 5.91 -1.01 5.26
CA VAL A 111 5.47 -2.41 5.42
C VAL A 111 4.22 -2.70 4.58
N ILE A 112 3.26 -1.79 4.53
CA ILE A 112 2.07 -1.91 3.69
C ILE A 112 2.46 -2.00 2.20
N SER A 113 3.38 -1.14 1.75
CA SER A 113 3.89 -1.16 0.38
C SER A 113 4.67 -2.45 0.06
N PHE A 114 5.40 -3.00 1.02
CA PHE A 114 6.07 -4.30 0.89
C PHE A 114 5.06 -5.45 0.70
N VAL A 115 3.99 -5.46 1.49
CA VAL A 115 2.90 -6.44 1.36
C VAL A 115 2.22 -6.33 0.00
N ASP A 116 2.01 -5.11 -0.51
CA ASP A 116 1.46 -4.89 -1.84
C ASP A 116 2.37 -5.48 -2.94
N ALA A 117 3.66 -5.16 -2.90
CA ALA A 117 4.63 -5.63 -3.88
C ALA A 117 4.70 -7.17 -3.94
N ILE A 118 4.75 -7.85 -2.79
CA ILE A 118 4.83 -9.31 -2.73
C ILE A 118 3.46 -9.97 -2.94
N GLY A 119 2.42 -9.44 -2.29
CA GLY A 119 1.07 -9.98 -2.34
C GLY A 119 0.51 -9.97 -3.75
N GLY A 120 0.64 -8.85 -4.44
CA GLY A 120 0.22 -8.70 -5.82
C GLY A 120 0.93 -9.67 -6.75
N TYR A 121 2.25 -9.80 -6.64
CA TYR A 121 3.05 -10.77 -7.42
C TYR A 121 2.58 -12.22 -7.20
N THR A 122 2.41 -12.62 -5.95
CA THR A 122 1.99 -13.99 -5.59
C THR A 122 0.61 -14.33 -6.15
N ILE A 123 -0.35 -13.41 -6.07
CA ILE A 123 -1.70 -13.57 -6.59
C ILE A 123 -1.68 -13.72 -8.11
N THR A 124 -0.93 -12.89 -8.81
CA THR A 124 -0.83 -12.92 -10.27
C THR A 124 -0.19 -14.21 -10.77
N MET A 125 0.87 -14.69 -10.14
CA MET A 125 1.52 -15.95 -10.51
C MET A 125 0.58 -17.14 -10.37
N ARG A 126 -0.19 -17.22 -9.28
CA ARG A 126 -1.19 -18.29 -9.08
C ARG A 126 -2.30 -18.25 -10.12
N ALA A 127 -2.76 -17.06 -10.46
CA ALA A 127 -3.79 -16.88 -11.46
C ALA A 127 -3.30 -17.30 -12.86
N ALA A 128 -2.07 -16.95 -13.26
CA ALA A 128 -1.46 -17.34 -14.53
C ALA A 128 -1.32 -18.88 -14.65
N THR A 129 -0.85 -19.55 -13.60
CA THR A 129 -0.72 -21.02 -13.58
C THR A 129 -2.07 -21.71 -13.77
N ARG A 130 -3.12 -21.22 -13.16
CA ARG A 130 -4.46 -21.76 -13.28
C ARG A 130 -5.00 -21.67 -14.72
N ASN A 131 -4.75 -20.59 -15.43
CA ASN A 131 -5.19 -20.42 -16.81
C ASN A 131 -4.48 -21.38 -17.79
N VAL A 132 -3.17 -21.56 -17.62
CA VAL A 132 -2.40 -22.53 -18.43
C VAL A 132 -2.96 -23.95 -18.27
N LEU A 133 -3.32 -24.37 -17.07
CA LEU A 133 -3.91 -25.69 -16.82
C LEU A 133 -5.28 -25.85 -17.51
N VAL A 134 -6.13 -24.83 -17.48
CA VAL A 134 -7.45 -24.85 -18.15
C VAL A 134 -7.30 -24.95 -19.66
N ASP A 135 -6.35 -24.20 -20.24
CA ASP A 135 -6.11 -24.25 -21.69
C ASP A 135 -5.56 -25.62 -22.15
N GLN A 136 -4.73 -26.27 -21.33
CA GLN A 136 -4.22 -27.62 -21.62
C GLN A 136 -5.35 -28.66 -21.61
N VAL A 137 -6.27 -28.60 -20.65
CA VAL A 137 -7.41 -29.51 -20.59
C VAL A 137 -8.31 -29.32 -21.81
N ASN A 138 -8.61 -28.09 -22.19
CA ASN A 138 -9.45 -27.79 -23.38
C ASN A 138 -8.82 -28.21 -24.71
N THR A 139 -7.49 -28.29 -24.80
CA THR A 139 -6.79 -28.80 -25.99
C THR A 139 -6.82 -30.31 -26.08
N VAL A 140 -6.75 -31.00 -24.96
CA VAL A 140 -6.83 -32.49 -24.90
C VAL A 140 -8.24 -32.97 -25.27
N ASP A 141 -9.30 -32.28 -24.83
CA ASP A 141 -10.70 -32.65 -25.14
C ASP A 141 -11.07 -32.40 -26.63
N ARG A 142 -10.24 -31.70 -27.39
CA ARG A 142 -10.47 -31.43 -28.83
C ARG A 142 -9.72 -32.43 -29.76
N ILE A 143 -8.94 -33.32 -29.20
CA ILE A 143 -8.25 -34.40 -29.93
C ILE A 143 -9.05 -35.70 -29.84
#